data_0e7854453c1276c9c42ca49a3a4c97e5
#
_entry.id   0e7854453c1276c9c42ca49a3a4c97e5
#
_cell.length_a   1.000
_cell.length_b   1.000
_cell.length_c   1.000
_cell.angle_alpha   90.00
_cell.angle_beta   90.00
_cell.angle_gamma   90.00
#
_symmetry.space_group_name_H-M   'P 1'
#
loop_
_entity.id
_entity.type
_entity.pdbx_description
1 polymer ?
#
loop_
_entity_poly.entity_id
_entity_poly.type
_entity_poly.pdbx_seq_one_letter_code
_entity_poly.pdbx_strand_id
1 'polypeptide(L)' 'MGGALRARYEAQRQSALAELMVYLRNPAGVGEHSSVLDTCSDLISKIADADGALETLDKHFVVAGPEDVGQENTQ' A
#
# COMPACT_ATOMS: atom_id res chain seq x y z
N MET A 1 0.42 16.64 8.32
CA MET A 1 0.06 15.34 8.88
C MET A 1 -0.51 14.41 7.83
N GLY A 2 -1.48 14.88 7.07
CA GLY A 2 -2.08 14.03 6.07
C GLY A 2 -1.12 13.56 5.01
N GLY A 3 -0.24 14.43 4.55
CA GLY A 3 0.76 14.03 3.57
C GLY A 3 1.73 13.01 4.09
N ALA A 4 2.09 13.11 5.35
CA ALA A 4 3.00 12.14 5.96
C ALA A 4 2.33 10.78 6.11
N LEU A 5 1.04 10.77 6.46
CA LEU A 5 0.31 9.51 6.54
C LEU A 5 0.20 8.84 5.19
N ARG A 6 -0.12 9.64 4.17
CA ARG A 6 -0.22 9.08 2.81
C ARG A 6 1.11 8.48 2.38
N ALA A 7 2.20 9.20 2.60
CA ALA A 7 3.52 8.71 2.21
C ALA A 7 3.85 7.42 2.93
N ARG A 8 3.45 7.30 4.18
CA ARG A 8 3.71 6.10 4.96
C ARG A 8 3.02 4.89 4.35
N TYR A 9 1.75 5.04 3.99
CA TYR A 9 1.02 3.91 3.41
C TYR A 9 1.45 3.62 1.99
N GLU A 10 1.82 4.64 1.23
CA GLU A 10 2.35 4.40 -0.10
C GLU A 10 3.67 3.63 -0.03
N ALA A 11 4.52 3.97 0.94
CA ALA A 11 5.77 3.25 1.12
C ALA A 11 5.51 1.81 1.53
N GLN A 12 4.54 1.59 2.40
CA GLN A 12 4.19 0.24 2.81
C GLN A 12 3.71 -0.59 1.62
N ARG A 13 2.87 0.00 0.78
CA ARG A 13 2.37 -0.70 -0.40
C ARG A 13 3.49 -1.03 -1.37
N GLN A 14 4.35 -0.04 -1.67
CA GLN A 14 5.43 -0.26 -2.60
C GLN A 14 6.42 -1.30 -2.11
N SER A 15 6.75 -1.24 -0.84
CA SER A 15 7.69 -2.19 -0.27
C SER A 15 7.15 -3.60 -0.31
N ALA A 16 5.88 -3.76 0.06
CA ALA A 16 5.28 -5.08 0.06
C ALA A 16 5.11 -5.63 -1.35
N LEU A 17 4.74 -4.74 -2.30
CA LEU A 17 4.62 -5.16 -3.68
C LEU A 17 5.95 -5.65 -4.24
N ALA A 18 7.02 -4.89 -3.97
CA ALA A 18 8.33 -5.25 -4.49
C ALA A 18 8.76 -6.61 -3.95
N GLU A 19 8.53 -6.81 -2.66
CA GLU A 19 8.93 -8.06 -2.04
C GLU A 19 8.10 -9.22 -2.57
N LEU A 20 6.80 -9.02 -2.71
CA LEU A 20 5.92 -10.08 -3.22
C LEU A 20 6.31 -10.46 -4.64
N MET A 21 6.68 -9.47 -5.45
CA MET A 21 7.05 -9.74 -6.84
C MET A 21 8.28 -10.62 -6.95
N VAL A 22 9.20 -10.51 -5.99
CA VAL A 22 10.36 -11.38 -5.99
C VAL A 22 9.92 -12.83 -5.88
N TYR A 23 8.98 -13.11 -4.99
CA TYR A 23 8.49 -14.48 -4.83
C TYR A 23 7.74 -14.95 -6.07
N LEU A 24 6.91 -14.09 -6.63
CA LEU A 24 6.08 -14.49 -7.76
C LEU A 24 6.89 -14.70 -9.03
N ARG A 25 8.02 -14.02 -9.14
CA ARG A 25 8.87 -14.15 -10.33
C ARG A 25 9.79 -15.34 -10.27
N ASN A 26 9.85 -16.00 -9.12
CA ASN A 26 10.77 -17.09 -8.94
C ASN A 26 10.03 -18.33 -8.48
N PRO A 27 9.14 -18.84 -9.32
CA PRO A 27 8.28 -19.94 -8.89
C PRO A 27 9.05 -21.19 -8.51
N ALA A 28 10.22 -21.41 -9.13
CA ALA A 28 11.00 -22.58 -8.79
C ALA A 28 11.53 -22.53 -7.38
N GLY A 29 11.82 -21.34 -6.89
CA GLY A 29 12.33 -21.18 -5.54
C GLY A 29 11.23 -21.11 -4.51
N VAL A 30 10.05 -20.71 -4.93
CA VAL A 30 8.94 -20.55 -4.01
C VAL A 30 8.36 -21.90 -3.62
N GLY A 31 8.10 -22.72 -4.62
CA GLY A 31 7.48 -23.99 -4.36
C GLY A 31 6.16 -23.81 -3.62
N GLU A 32 5.84 -24.81 -2.84
CA GLU A 32 4.59 -24.77 -2.11
C GLU A 32 4.82 -24.92 -0.63
N HIS A 33 5.98 -24.44 -0.18
CA HIS A 33 6.27 -24.46 1.24
C HIS A 33 5.31 -23.54 1.98
N SER A 34 4.77 -24.02 3.06
CA SER A 34 3.79 -23.26 3.79
C SER A 34 4.36 -21.95 4.31
N SER A 35 5.66 -21.95 4.68
CA SER A 35 6.26 -20.72 5.19
C SER A 35 6.35 -19.65 4.11
N VAL A 36 6.58 -20.05 2.86
CA VAL A 36 6.61 -19.09 1.76
C VAL A 36 5.20 -18.58 1.47
N LEU A 37 4.23 -19.48 1.49
CA LEU A 37 2.86 -19.08 1.29
C LEU A 37 2.41 -18.12 2.38
N ASP A 38 2.80 -18.38 3.62
CA ASP A 38 2.45 -17.50 4.72
C ASP A 38 3.08 -16.12 4.53
N THR A 39 4.32 -16.09 4.09
CA THR A 39 4.99 -14.82 3.85
C THR A 39 4.28 -14.05 2.75
N CYS A 40 3.94 -14.71 1.67
CA CYS A 40 3.24 -14.05 0.58
C CYS A 40 1.86 -13.57 1.02
N SER A 41 1.18 -14.35 1.82
CA SER A 41 -0.12 -13.96 2.35
C SER A 41 0.01 -12.72 3.22
N ASP A 42 1.05 -12.65 4.04
CA ASP A 42 1.28 -11.48 4.87
C ASP A 42 1.53 -10.24 4.01
N LEU A 43 2.28 -10.43 2.92
CA LEU A 43 2.55 -9.31 2.02
C LEU A 43 1.27 -8.82 1.35
N ILE A 44 0.41 -9.74 0.94
CA ILE A 44 -0.88 -9.37 0.38
C ILE A 44 -1.69 -8.57 1.40
N SER A 45 -1.67 -9.00 2.66
CA SER A 45 -2.40 -8.27 3.70
C SER A 45 -1.86 -6.87 3.88
N LYS A 46 -0.54 -6.70 3.82
CA LYS A 46 0.06 -5.37 3.95
C LYS A 46 -0.34 -4.49 2.79
N ILE A 47 -0.40 -5.05 1.59
CA ILE A 47 -0.83 -4.29 0.43
C ILE A 47 -2.29 -3.87 0.58
N ALA A 48 -3.13 -4.82 1.00
CA ALA A 48 -4.55 -4.54 1.16
C ALA A 48 -4.78 -3.49 2.24
N ASP A 49 -4.03 -3.57 3.34
CA ASP A 49 -4.14 -2.59 4.40
C ASP A 49 -3.75 -1.21 3.90
N ALA A 50 -2.66 -1.13 3.15
CA ALA A 50 -2.21 0.15 2.63
C ALA A 50 -3.21 0.72 1.63
N ASP A 51 -3.73 -0.11 0.75
CA ASP A 51 -4.72 0.33 -0.22
C ASP A 51 -5.97 0.85 0.50
N GLY A 52 -6.42 0.12 1.50
CA GLY A 52 -7.58 0.54 2.26
C GLY A 52 -7.34 1.83 3.02
N ALA A 53 -6.14 1.97 3.59
CA ALA A 53 -5.81 3.20 4.31
C ALA A 53 -5.75 4.40 3.37
N LEU A 54 -5.16 4.20 2.20
CA LEU A 54 -5.09 5.29 1.23
C LEU A 54 -6.48 5.68 0.74
N GLU A 55 -7.32 4.71 0.52
CA GLU A 55 -8.68 4.97 0.13
C GLU A 55 -9.43 5.72 1.23
N THR A 56 -9.20 5.33 2.47
CA THR A 56 -9.82 5.99 3.61
C THR A 56 -9.38 7.45 3.70
N LEU A 57 -8.10 7.69 3.47
CA LEU A 57 -7.59 9.05 3.48
C LEU A 57 -8.26 9.88 2.39
N ASP A 58 -8.38 9.30 1.21
CA ASP A 58 -9.00 10.03 0.10
C ASP A 58 -10.48 10.28 0.34
N LYS A 59 -11.13 9.33 0.98
CA LYS A 59 -12.58 9.40 1.15
C LYS A 59 -12.99 10.37 2.25
N HIS A 60 -12.23 10.40 3.33
CA HIS A 60 -12.63 11.12 4.52
C HIS A 60 -11.80 12.35 4.81
N PHE A 61 -10.62 12.45 4.23
CA PHE A 61 -9.70 13.53 4.55
C PHE A 61 -9.12 14.08 3.26
N VAL A 62 -9.07 15.41 3.19
CA VAL A 62 -8.39 16.05 2.08
C VAL A 62 -6.93 16.14 2.43
N VAL A 63 -6.10 15.41 1.71
CA VAL A 63 -4.69 15.42 1.97
C VAL A 63 -4.07 16.59 1.25
N ALA A 64 -3.42 17.47 1.98
CA ALA A 64 -2.88 18.69 1.43
C ALA A 64 -1.83 18.41 0.38
N GLY A 65 -1.93 19.10 -0.71
CA GLY A 65 -0.99 19.09 -1.79
C GLY A 65 -1.22 20.36 -2.56
N PRO A 66 -0.34 20.67 -3.50
CA PRO A 66 -0.50 21.92 -4.24
C PRO A 66 -1.85 22.05 -4.92
N GLU A 67 -2.35 20.97 -5.45
CA GLU A 67 -3.60 21.02 -6.17
C GLU A 67 -4.81 20.94 -5.24
N ASP A 68 -4.61 20.54 -4.02
CA ASP A 68 -5.72 20.39 -3.11
C ASP A 68 -6.23 21.69 -2.58
N VAL A 69 -5.40 22.69 -2.63
CA VAL A 69 -5.77 23.98 -2.09
C VAL A 69 -7.01 24.51 -2.74
N GLY A 70 -7.06 24.40 -4.05
CA GLY A 70 -8.21 24.89 -4.76
C GLY A 70 -9.44 24.07 -4.52
N GLN A 71 -9.25 22.80 -4.31
CA GLN A 71 -10.36 21.92 -4.14
C GLN A 71 -11.15 22.17 -2.90
N GLU A 72 -10.46 22.39 -1.80
CA GLU A 72 -11.19 22.55 -0.57
C GLU A 72 -12.05 23.76 -0.58
N ASN A 73 -11.79 24.68 -1.42
CA ASN A 73 -12.59 25.88 -1.47
C ASN A 73 -13.92 25.66 -2.12
N THR A 74 -14.10 24.55 -2.77
CA THR A 74 -15.36 24.30 -3.43
C THR A 74 -16.39 23.71 -2.51
N GLN A 75 -16.04 23.46 -1.31
CA GLN A 75 -16.97 22.82 -0.39
C GLN A 75 -18.04 23.73 0.12
#